data_11d552fe378eeb71c81449241be63ebb
#
_entry.id   11d552fe378eeb71c81449241be63ebb
#
_cell.length_a   1.000
_cell.length_b   1.000
_cell.length_c   1.000
_cell.angle_alpha   90.00
_cell.angle_beta   90.00
_cell.angle_gamma   90.00
#
_symmetry.space_group_name_H-M   'P 1'
#
loop_
_entity.id
_entity.type
_entity.pdbx_description
1 polymer ?
#
loop_
_entity_poly.entity_id
_entity_poly.type
_entity_poly.pdbx_seq_one_letter_code
_entity_poly.pdbx_strand_id
1 'polypeptide(L)'
;MSELRGRRRIPKLHWNEMDPAEQEAAVKTLAGLDGFHLVAIGSPVPRRRQERARARCLRRLVLELSAFDVELLVLESRTATLNARDVETVKGARFDLPKGTAFRVAHEPGKDEPLLWAADIVAGAIKAGKDGRLGYRRLIEDLVYEIAVETDC
;
A
#
# COMPACT_ATOMS: atom_id res chain seq x y z
N MET A 1 12.62 10.58 3.19
CA MET A 1 12.61 9.19 2.67
C MET A 1 13.99 8.60 2.42
N SER A 2 15.03 9.40 2.16
CA SER A 2 16.42 8.90 2.08
C SER A 2 16.90 8.21 3.39
N GLU A 3 16.39 8.63 4.53
CA GLU A 3 16.67 8.02 5.84
C GLU A 3 16.24 6.56 5.93
N LEU A 4 15.22 6.14 5.16
CA LEU A 4 14.75 4.76 5.14
C LEU A 4 15.74 3.78 4.48
N ARG A 5 16.65 4.28 3.66
CA ARG A 5 17.68 3.44 3.04
C ARG A 5 18.72 2.96 4.03
N GLY A 6 18.90 3.67 5.14
CA GLY A 6 19.92 3.36 6.11
C GLY A 6 21.31 3.24 5.47
N ARG A 7 22.06 2.23 5.87
CA ARG A 7 23.41 1.95 5.33
C ARG A 7 23.40 0.95 4.15
N ARG A 8 22.23 0.50 3.72
CA ARG A 8 22.12 -0.47 2.62
C ARG A 8 22.34 0.18 1.26
N ARG A 9 23.13 -0.46 0.43
CA ARG A 9 23.34 -0.09 -0.98
C ARG A 9 22.38 -0.85 -1.89
N ILE A 10 21.09 -0.82 -1.59
CA ILE A 10 20.05 -1.47 -2.41
C ILE A 10 19.19 -0.42 -3.10
N PRO A 11 18.71 -0.69 -4.34
CA PRO A 11 17.91 0.27 -5.10
C PRO A 11 16.52 0.49 -4.50
N LYS A 12 16.03 -0.43 -3.67
CA LYS A 12 14.74 -0.36 -2.99
C LYS A 12 14.80 -1.05 -1.63
N LEU A 13 14.08 -0.47 -0.66
CA LEU A 13 13.87 -1.11 0.64
C LEU A 13 12.62 -1.97 0.61
N HIS A 14 12.78 -3.27 0.81
CA HIS A 14 11.69 -4.21 1.00
C HIS A 14 11.60 -4.65 2.46
N TRP A 15 10.40 -4.68 3.01
CA TRP A 15 10.16 -5.10 4.38
C TRP A 15 10.79 -6.48 4.68
N ASN A 16 10.56 -7.44 3.79
CA ASN A 16 11.03 -8.81 3.99
C ASN A 16 12.55 -8.98 3.89
N GLU A 17 13.26 -8.00 3.36
CA GLU A 17 14.72 -8.00 3.23
C GLU A 17 15.43 -7.32 4.41
N MET A 18 14.65 -6.72 5.30
CA MET A 18 15.16 -6.04 6.49
C MET A 18 15.19 -6.99 7.68
N ASP A 19 16.23 -6.87 8.52
CA ASP A 19 16.24 -7.53 9.82
C ASP A 19 15.29 -6.80 10.81
N PRO A 20 14.99 -7.40 11.98
CA PRO A 20 14.08 -6.79 12.94
C PRO A 20 14.48 -5.38 13.40
N ALA A 21 15.77 -5.11 13.55
CA ALA A 21 16.27 -3.79 13.95
C ALA A 21 16.05 -2.75 12.85
N GLU A 22 16.29 -3.13 11.58
CA GLU A 22 16.02 -2.28 10.42
C GLU A 22 14.52 -2.04 10.24
N GLN A 23 13.69 -3.05 10.46
CA GLN A 23 12.23 -2.92 10.41
C GLN A 23 11.73 -1.93 11.45
N GLU A 24 12.21 -2.04 12.68
CA GLU A 24 11.84 -1.11 13.76
C GLU A 24 12.28 0.32 13.45
N ALA A 25 13.50 0.51 12.96
CA ALA A 25 14.01 1.83 12.57
C ALA A 25 13.20 2.44 11.44
N ALA A 26 12.81 1.64 10.44
CA ALA A 26 11.97 2.09 9.33
C ALA A 26 10.59 2.54 9.80
N VAL A 27 9.94 1.77 10.67
CA VAL A 27 8.63 2.13 11.22
C VAL A 27 8.70 3.39 12.08
N LYS A 28 9.74 3.53 12.91
CA LYS A 28 9.97 4.76 13.71
C LYS A 28 10.15 5.99 12.82
N THR A 29 10.87 5.85 11.72
CA THR A 29 11.03 6.93 10.73
C THR A 29 9.68 7.34 10.16
N LEU A 30 8.84 6.38 9.76
CA LEU A 30 7.49 6.66 9.28
C LEU A 30 6.62 7.33 10.33
N ALA A 31 6.71 6.92 11.59
CA ALA A 31 5.94 7.51 12.69
C ALA A 31 6.27 9.01 12.91
N GLY A 32 7.48 9.42 12.55
CA GLY A 32 7.91 10.82 12.63
C GLY A 32 7.56 11.67 11.41
N LEU A 33 7.04 11.09 10.35
CA LEU A 33 6.65 11.82 9.14
C LEU A 33 5.17 12.22 9.21
N ASP A 34 4.86 13.39 8.67
CA ASP A 34 3.48 13.78 8.43
C ASP A 34 2.89 12.86 7.38
N GLY A 35 1.77 12.24 7.70
CA GLY A 35 1.13 11.33 6.76
C GLY A 35 0.00 10.56 7.40
N PHE A 36 -0.81 9.99 6.54
CA PHE A 36 -1.93 9.15 6.91
C PHE A 36 -1.93 7.93 6.00
N HIS A 37 -2.17 6.75 6.57
CA HIS A 37 -2.06 5.49 5.86
C HIS A 37 -3.39 4.75 5.84
N LEU A 38 -3.93 4.55 4.66
CA LEU A 38 -5.08 3.67 4.45
C LEU A 38 -4.57 2.27 4.08
N VAL A 39 -4.99 1.26 4.81
CA VAL A 39 -4.59 -0.12 4.57
C VAL A 39 -5.83 -0.98 4.32
N ALA A 40 -6.00 -1.41 3.08
CA ALA A 40 -7.05 -2.36 2.73
C ALA A 40 -6.57 -3.79 2.99
N ILE A 41 -7.34 -4.52 3.78
CA ILE A 41 -7.02 -5.89 4.16
C ILE A 41 -8.08 -6.82 3.56
N GLY A 42 -7.69 -7.54 2.53
CA GLY A 42 -8.55 -8.50 1.85
C GLY A 42 -8.59 -9.84 2.56
N SER A 43 -9.78 -10.43 2.66
CA SER A 43 -9.98 -11.77 3.19
C SER A 43 -11.24 -12.40 2.58
N PRO A 44 -11.22 -13.67 2.20
CA PRO A 44 -10.05 -14.56 2.13
C PRO A 44 -9.15 -14.25 0.93
N VAL A 45 -7.89 -14.71 0.98
CA VAL A 45 -6.95 -14.58 -0.15
C VAL A 45 -6.37 -15.96 -0.48
N PRO A 46 -7.12 -16.79 -1.22
CA PRO A 46 -6.61 -18.07 -1.69
C PRO A 46 -5.40 -17.87 -2.60
N ARG A 47 -4.45 -18.81 -2.52
CA ARG A 47 -3.17 -18.70 -3.24
C ARG A 47 -3.34 -18.45 -4.76
N ARG A 48 -4.37 -19.01 -5.37
CA ARG A 48 -4.62 -18.89 -6.82
C ARG A 48 -5.49 -17.67 -7.19
N ARG A 49 -5.93 -16.88 -6.21
CA ARG A 49 -6.84 -15.75 -6.39
C ARG A 49 -6.29 -14.42 -5.91
N GLN A 50 -4.97 -14.33 -5.79
CA GLN A 50 -4.33 -13.12 -5.26
C GLN A 50 -4.62 -11.87 -6.10
N GLU A 51 -4.61 -11.98 -7.43
CA GLU A 51 -4.92 -10.84 -8.29
C GLU A 51 -6.39 -10.41 -8.20
N ARG A 52 -7.30 -11.34 -7.99
CA ARG A 52 -8.71 -11.00 -7.72
C ARG A 52 -8.86 -10.28 -6.38
N ALA A 53 -8.22 -10.78 -5.34
CA ALA A 53 -8.22 -10.14 -4.02
C ALA A 53 -7.59 -8.75 -4.08
N ARG A 54 -6.47 -8.61 -4.81
CA ARG A 54 -5.84 -7.32 -5.05
C ARG A 54 -6.79 -6.34 -5.74
N ALA A 55 -7.49 -6.76 -6.77
CA ALA A 55 -8.44 -5.91 -7.49
C ALA A 55 -9.57 -5.43 -6.57
N ARG A 56 -10.08 -6.29 -5.69
CA ARG A 56 -11.09 -5.90 -4.69
C ARG A 56 -10.56 -4.85 -3.71
N CYS A 57 -9.36 -5.04 -3.19
CA CYS A 57 -8.72 -4.07 -2.32
C CYS A 57 -8.44 -2.75 -3.04
N LEU A 58 -7.92 -2.79 -4.25
CA LEU A 58 -7.62 -1.60 -5.06
C LEU A 58 -8.89 -0.80 -5.34
N ARG A 59 -9.97 -1.47 -5.74
CA ARG A 59 -11.26 -0.82 -5.96
C ARG A 59 -11.76 -0.09 -4.71
N ARG A 60 -11.66 -0.73 -3.55
CA ARG A 60 -12.04 -0.10 -2.28
C ARG A 60 -11.14 1.09 -1.96
N LEU A 61 -9.83 0.98 -2.17
CA LEU A 61 -8.89 2.08 -1.94
C LEU A 61 -9.20 3.29 -2.83
N VAL A 62 -9.55 3.09 -4.10
CA VAL A 62 -9.94 4.19 -4.98
C VAL A 62 -11.11 4.98 -4.40
N LEU A 63 -12.15 4.29 -3.91
CA LEU A 63 -13.31 4.92 -3.31
C LEU A 63 -12.95 5.70 -2.04
N GLU A 64 -12.17 5.10 -1.16
CA GLU A 64 -11.75 5.74 0.09
C GLU A 64 -10.80 6.93 -0.15
N LEU A 65 -9.81 6.79 -1.03
CA LEU A 65 -8.88 7.87 -1.37
C LEU A 65 -9.60 9.05 -2.01
N SER A 66 -10.54 8.79 -2.91
CA SER A 66 -11.35 9.84 -3.52
C SER A 66 -12.16 10.63 -2.47
N ALA A 67 -12.65 9.97 -1.42
CA ALA A 67 -13.33 10.64 -0.32
C ALA A 67 -12.41 11.58 0.48
N PHE A 68 -11.08 11.39 0.40
CA PHE A 68 -10.07 12.29 0.97
C PHE A 68 -9.52 13.29 -0.06
N ASP A 69 -10.22 13.51 -1.16
CA ASP A 69 -9.83 14.43 -2.24
C ASP A 69 -8.50 14.07 -2.94
N VAL A 70 -8.12 12.80 -2.90
CA VAL A 70 -6.97 12.31 -3.65
C VAL A 70 -7.35 12.15 -5.12
N GLU A 71 -6.57 12.74 -6.01
CA GLU A 71 -6.82 12.74 -7.46
C GLU A 71 -5.83 11.87 -8.25
N LEU A 72 -4.72 11.47 -7.63
CA LEU A 72 -3.68 10.65 -8.27
C LEU A 72 -3.25 9.52 -7.35
N LEU A 73 -3.36 8.30 -7.83
CA LEU A 73 -2.81 7.10 -7.21
C LEU A 73 -1.60 6.63 -8.00
N VAL A 74 -0.45 6.56 -7.33
CA VAL A 74 0.77 5.99 -7.91
C VAL A 74 0.95 4.58 -7.39
N LEU A 75 1.05 3.63 -8.31
CA LEU A 75 1.25 2.21 -8.02
C LEU A 75 2.67 1.79 -8.41
N GLU A 76 3.23 0.86 -7.67
CA GLU A 76 4.48 0.23 -8.08
C GLU A 76 4.27 -0.55 -9.38
N SER A 77 5.13 -0.28 -10.36
CA SER A 77 5.11 -0.96 -11.64
C SER A 77 5.44 -2.44 -11.47
N ARG A 78 4.65 -3.27 -12.10
CA ARG A 78 4.84 -4.73 -12.20
C ARG A 78 5.12 -5.08 -13.65
N THR A 79 4.62 -6.20 -14.16
CA THR A 79 4.65 -6.50 -15.59
C THR A 79 3.63 -5.63 -16.35
N ALA A 80 3.81 -5.47 -17.66
CA ALA A 80 2.86 -4.71 -18.49
C ALA A 80 1.42 -5.25 -18.37
N THR A 81 1.25 -6.56 -18.36
CA THR A 81 -0.07 -7.23 -18.21
C THR A 81 -0.71 -6.90 -16.86
N LEU A 82 0.06 -6.97 -15.77
CA LEU A 82 -0.45 -6.70 -14.44
C LEU A 82 -0.75 -5.21 -14.23
N ASN A 83 0.07 -4.32 -14.80
CA ASN A 83 -0.20 -2.88 -14.79
C ASN A 83 -1.51 -2.57 -15.53
N ALA A 84 -1.74 -3.20 -16.68
CA ALA A 84 -2.98 -3.03 -17.42
C ALA A 84 -4.20 -3.49 -16.61
N ARG A 85 -4.10 -4.57 -15.85
CA ARG A 85 -5.17 -5.01 -14.93
C ARG A 85 -5.47 -3.98 -13.84
N ASP A 86 -4.44 -3.37 -13.25
CA ASP A 86 -4.62 -2.32 -12.26
C ASP A 86 -5.36 -1.11 -12.88
N VAL A 87 -4.99 -0.70 -14.08
CA VAL A 87 -5.65 0.40 -14.81
C VAL A 87 -7.13 0.08 -15.05
N GLU A 88 -7.46 -1.13 -15.50
CA GLU A 88 -8.85 -1.54 -15.72
C GLU A 88 -9.65 -1.56 -14.41
N THR A 89 -9.04 -2.00 -13.31
CA THR A 89 -9.67 -1.97 -11.98
C THR A 89 -10.00 -0.54 -11.56
N VAL A 90 -9.08 0.40 -11.72
CA VAL A 90 -9.29 1.81 -11.40
C VAL A 90 -10.36 2.44 -12.29
N LYS A 91 -10.35 2.15 -13.59
CA LYS A 91 -11.40 2.58 -14.51
C LYS A 91 -12.79 2.10 -14.06
N GLY A 92 -12.90 0.82 -13.69
CA GLY A 92 -14.15 0.27 -13.15
C GLY A 92 -14.60 0.97 -11.87
N ALA A 93 -13.68 1.24 -10.96
CA ALA A 93 -14.00 1.92 -9.71
C ALA A 93 -14.48 3.37 -9.92
N ARG A 94 -14.00 4.06 -10.95
CA ARG A 94 -14.46 5.43 -11.28
C ARG A 94 -15.96 5.54 -11.52
N PHE A 95 -16.59 4.50 -12.03
CA PHE A 95 -18.05 4.51 -12.24
C PHE A 95 -18.83 4.61 -10.93
N ASP A 96 -18.22 4.24 -9.82
CA ASP A 96 -18.83 4.34 -8.48
C ASP A 96 -18.52 5.68 -7.79
N LEU A 97 -17.72 6.54 -8.42
CA LEU A 97 -17.42 7.88 -7.92
C LEU A 97 -18.46 8.90 -8.41
N PRO A 98 -18.65 10.01 -7.68
CA PRO A 98 -19.53 11.10 -8.14
C PRO A 98 -19.12 11.56 -9.55
N LYS A 99 -20.12 11.87 -10.38
CA LYS A 99 -19.89 12.35 -11.74
C LYS A 99 -19.00 13.60 -11.74
N GLY A 100 -17.98 13.59 -12.60
CA GLY A 100 -17.01 14.69 -12.69
C GLY A 100 -15.84 14.59 -11.72
N THR A 101 -15.77 13.53 -10.91
CA THR A 101 -14.62 13.30 -10.01
C THR A 101 -13.37 13.03 -10.82
N ALA A 102 -12.30 13.80 -10.57
CA ALA A 102 -10.98 13.53 -11.12
C ALA A 102 -10.27 12.45 -10.29
N PHE A 103 -9.92 11.34 -10.92
CA PHE A 103 -9.08 10.31 -10.30
C PHE A 103 -8.24 9.63 -11.38
N ARG A 104 -6.92 9.66 -11.22
CA ARG A 104 -5.96 9.11 -12.16
C ARG A 104 -5.08 8.06 -11.49
N VAL A 105 -4.57 7.13 -12.27
CA VAL A 105 -3.60 6.15 -11.84
C VAL A 105 -2.34 6.25 -12.70
N ALA A 106 -1.19 6.12 -12.07
CA ALA A 106 0.10 6.04 -12.74
C ALA A 106 0.91 4.89 -12.13
N HIS A 107 1.84 4.35 -12.90
CA HIS A 107 2.77 3.32 -12.43
C HIS A 107 4.19 3.88 -12.45
N GLU A 108 4.93 3.63 -11.38
CA GLU A 108 6.33 4.01 -11.25
C GLU A 108 7.17 2.81 -10.80
N PRO A 109 8.41 2.66 -11.28
CA PRO A 109 9.32 1.68 -10.72
C PRO A 109 9.55 1.94 -9.24
N GLY A 110 9.49 0.90 -8.41
CA GLY A 110 9.67 1.04 -6.96
C GLY A 110 11.02 1.63 -6.56
N LYS A 111 12.07 1.46 -7.39
CA LYS A 111 13.40 2.05 -7.18
C LYS A 111 13.41 3.58 -7.35
N ASP A 112 12.48 4.14 -8.11
CA ASP A 112 12.45 5.56 -8.49
C ASP A 112 11.53 6.40 -7.60
N GLU A 113 10.60 5.76 -6.85
CA GLU A 113 9.64 6.46 -5.99
C GLU A 113 9.74 6.02 -4.53
N PRO A 114 10.43 6.80 -3.67
CA PRO A 114 10.61 6.46 -2.26
C PRO A 114 9.31 6.29 -1.46
N LEU A 115 8.22 6.96 -1.84
CA LEU A 115 6.94 6.82 -1.15
C LEU A 115 6.33 5.42 -1.31
N LEU A 116 6.69 4.70 -2.38
CA LEU A 116 6.30 3.29 -2.54
C LEU A 116 6.97 2.40 -1.49
N TRP A 117 8.16 2.78 -1.01
CA TRP A 117 8.82 2.07 0.08
C TRP A 117 8.05 2.26 1.40
N ALA A 118 7.54 3.47 1.63
CA ALA A 118 6.70 3.75 2.79
C ALA A 118 5.45 2.85 2.78
N ALA A 119 4.80 2.71 1.65
CA ALA A 119 3.63 1.84 1.51
C ALA A 119 3.97 0.36 1.83
N ASP A 120 5.11 -0.14 1.34
CA ASP A 120 5.56 -1.51 1.62
C ASP A 120 5.87 -1.71 3.12
N ILE A 121 6.51 -0.73 3.76
CA ILE A 121 6.83 -0.79 5.19
C ILE A 121 5.54 -0.78 6.04
N VAL A 122 4.57 0.06 5.71
CA VAL A 122 3.27 0.09 6.40
C VAL A 122 2.55 -1.25 6.26
N ALA A 123 2.47 -1.78 5.05
CA ALA A 123 1.86 -3.08 4.81
C ALA A 123 2.56 -4.20 5.60
N GLY A 124 3.89 -4.17 5.64
CA GLY A 124 4.69 -5.12 6.41
C GLY A 124 4.43 -5.04 7.90
N ALA A 125 4.37 -3.84 8.47
CA ALA A 125 4.07 -3.63 9.88
C ALA A 125 2.68 -4.14 10.27
N ILE A 126 1.67 -3.89 9.44
CA ILE A 126 0.30 -4.36 9.67
C ILE A 126 0.23 -5.89 9.58
N LYS A 127 0.87 -6.49 8.57
CA LYS A 127 0.94 -7.95 8.44
C LYS A 127 1.65 -8.59 9.64
N ALA A 128 2.75 -8.02 10.10
CA ALA A 128 3.46 -8.49 11.29
C ALA A 128 2.55 -8.46 12.52
N GLY A 129 1.72 -7.43 12.67
CA GLY A 129 0.72 -7.34 13.73
C GLY A 129 -0.34 -8.45 13.65
N LYS A 130 -0.80 -8.81 12.47
CA LYS A 130 -1.72 -9.94 12.26
C LYS A 130 -1.09 -11.28 12.61
N ASP A 131 0.23 -11.40 12.43
CA ASP A 131 1.01 -12.59 12.78
C ASP A 131 1.47 -12.60 14.25
N GLY A 132 1.00 -11.66 15.08
CA GLY A 132 1.28 -11.58 16.51
C GLY A 132 2.42 -10.64 16.91
N ARG A 133 3.13 -10.03 15.97
CA ARG A 133 4.20 -9.06 16.23
C ARG A 133 3.66 -7.63 16.24
N LEU A 134 3.04 -7.24 17.33
CA LEU A 134 2.29 -5.99 17.45
C LEU A 134 3.15 -4.72 17.63
N GLY A 135 4.44 -4.87 17.95
CA GLY A 135 5.31 -3.73 18.26
C GLY A 135 5.42 -2.72 17.12
N TYR A 136 5.53 -3.19 15.89
CA TYR A 136 5.63 -2.32 14.71
C TYR A 136 4.35 -1.51 14.48
N ARG A 137 3.20 -2.17 14.51
CA ARG A 137 1.89 -1.52 14.31
C ARG A 137 1.62 -0.45 15.33
N ARG A 138 1.97 -0.69 16.60
CA ARG A 138 1.77 0.27 17.70
C ARG A 138 2.49 1.59 17.47
N LEU A 139 3.65 1.58 16.82
CA LEU A 139 4.42 2.79 16.51
C LEU A 139 3.71 3.73 15.54
N ILE A 140 2.83 3.23 14.70
CA ILE A 140 2.10 3.99 13.67
C ILE A 140 0.58 3.93 13.85
N GLU A 141 0.10 3.44 14.97
CA GLU A 141 -1.32 3.17 15.25
C GLU A 141 -2.22 4.38 14.96
N ASP A 142 -1.80 5.57 15.37
CA ASP A 142 -2.58 6.80 15.20
C ASP A 142 -2.59 7.32 13.75
N LEU A 143 -1.72 6.79 12.89
CA LEU A 143 -1.56 7.20 11.49
C LEU A 143 -2.20 6.22 10.51
N VAL A 144 -2.73 5.11 11.00
CA VAL A 144 -3.24 4.01 10.16
C VAL A 144 -4.74 3.87 10.31
N TYR A 145 -5.41 3.80 9.17
CA TYR A 145 -6.81 3.43 9.06
C TYR A 145 -6.94 2.11 8.29
N GLU A 146 -7.32 1.04 8.97
CA GLU A 146 -7.50 -0.28 8.37
C GLU A 146 -8.91 -0.44 7.82
N ILE A 147 -9.01 -0.97 6.62
CA ILE A 147 -10.26 -1.23 5.91
C ILE A 147 -10.35 -2.72 5.61
N ALA A 148 -11.31 -3.40 6.22
CA ALA A 148 -11.58 -4.80 5.91
C ALA A 148 -12.32 -4.90 4.56
N VAL A 149 -11.82 -5.75 3.68
CA VAL A 149 -12.39 -5.96 2.33
C VAL A 149 -12.72 -7.42 2.14
N GLU A 150 -13.98 -7.72 1.89
CA GLU A 150 -14.38 -9.05 1.46
C GLU A 150 -14.01 -9.23 -0.02
N THR A 151 -13.24 -10.26 -0.30
CA THR A 151 -12.68 -10.47 -1.64
C THR A 151 -13.58 -11.32 -2.53
N ASP A 152 -14.56 -12.01 -1.96
CA ASP A 152 -15.43 -12.98 -2.64
C ASP A 152 -14.60 -14.08 -3.34
N CYS A 153 -13.48 -14.40 -2.78
CA CYS A 153 -12.63 -15.49 -3.23
C CYS A 153 -12.87 -16.74 -2.39
#